data_feae6623d363a9fa7565518a5cad1cf3
#
_entry.id   feae6623d363a9fa7565518a5cad1cf3
#
_cell.length_a   1.000
_cell.length_b   1.000
_cell.length_c   1.000
_cell.angle_alpha   90.00
_cell.angle_beta   90.00
_cell.angle_gamma   90.00
#
_symmetry.space_group_name_H-M   'P 1'
#
loop_
_entity.id
_entity.type
_entity.pdbx_description
1 polymer ?
#
loop_
_entity_poly.entity_id
_entity_poly.type
_entity_poly.pdbx_seq_one_letter_code
_entity_poly.pdbx_strand_id
1 'polypeptide(L)'
;MEKTTYKPGDFAPYALRYLRLKDVAQEPSTQYRVVSIRQTAIGVADTTKRYAVKFNAKTIAANVSLTQDGRLLGINCDAKDTPQPALFKPAPKPAPVNPRQFMTEEILAAGSTAKMAELTAREIYDLRENRNLLIKGQADFMPKDGEQMKLMLSHIDSQDRTLSSMFQGITERDTTEHVLIVTPDGPIQRQVLFRLSQQHGLVDADDYSGAPFYLSVENLEAVPPVDEEAAAKVKKKQYEAGVYVNIPGRMRTTIYQGIDVLQTQEFPAAQFGNVELLSGDLFNKHYDTHLWISPVTGAVDRLEAEQPK
;
A
#
# COMPACT_ATOMS: atom_id res chain seq x y z
N MET A 1 -3.57 -1.54 -5.91
CA MET A 1 -4.33 -1.88 -7.12
C MET A 1 -4.30 -0.68 -8.06
N GLU A 2 -4.09 -0.90 -9.35
CA GLU A 2 -4.17 0.12 -10.39
C GLU A 2 -5.43 -0.10 -11.23
N LYS A 3 -6.18 0.98 -11.43
CA LYS A 3 -7.30 1.07 -12.37
C LYS A 3 -6.82 1.85 -13.59
N THR A 4 -6.84 1.25 -14.75
CA THR A 4 -6.57 1.89 -16.04
C THR A 4 -7.88 2.09 -16.77
N THR A 5 -8.24 3.34 -17.06
CA THR A 5 -9.45 3.70 -17.80
C THR A 5 -9.04 4.34 -19.12
N TYR A 6 -9.53 3.77 -20.21
CA TYR A 6 -9.40 4.35 -21.54
C TYR A 6 -10.72 4.99 -21.96
N LYS A 7 -10.63 6.20 -22.50
CA LYS A 7 -11.74 6.94 -23.11
C LYS A 7 -11.35 7.27 -24.56
N PRO A 8 -12.11 6.82 -25.56
CA PRO A 8 -11.83 7.18 -26.96
C PRO A 8 -11.94 8.69 -27.14
N GLY A 9 -11.15 9.22 -28.04
CA GLY A 9 -11.26 10.63 -28.44
C GLY A 9 -12.40 10.82 -29.44
N ASP A 10 -12.90 12.04 -29.55
CA ASP A 10 -14.01 12.40 -30.44
C ASP A 10 -13.71 12.09 -31.92
N PHE A 11 -12.43 12.06 -32.29
CA PHE A 11 -11.94 11.78 -33.64
C PHE A 11 -11.33 10.39 -33.80
N ALA A 12 -11.50 9.49 -32.83
CA ALA A 12 -10.97 8.13 -32.92
C ALA A 12 -11.34 7.38 -34.22
N PRO A 13 -12.57 7.51 -34.80
CA PRO A 13 -12.91 6.89 -36.07
C PRO A 13 -12.07 7.37 -37.26
N TYR A 14 -11.49 8.54 -37.15
CA TYR A 14 -10.69 9.18 -38.19
C TYR A 14 -9.17 9.05 -37.99
N ALA A 15 -8.73 8.41 -36.90
CA ALA A 15 -7.33 8.30 -36.51
C ALA A 15 -6.46 7.63 -37.59
N LEU A 16 -6.92 6.53 -38.18
CA LEU A 16 -6.20 5.86 -39.26
C LEU A 16 -6.14 6.73 -40.54
N ARG A 17 -7.25 7.39 -40.88
CA ARG A 17 -7.36 8.18 -42.11
C ARG A 17 -6.43 9.39 -42.10
N TYR A 18 -6.43 10.16 -41.04
CA TYR A 18 -5.76 11.46 -40.98
C TYR A 18 -4.38 11.43 -40.31
N LEU A 19 -4.22 10.65 -39.25
CA LEU A 19 -2.95 10.55 -38.53
C LEU A 19 -2.18 9.24 -38.72
N ARG A 20 -2.72 8.33 -39.56
CA ARG A 20 -2.13 6.99 -39.82
C ARG A 20 -1.96 6.15 -38.56
N LEU A 21 -2.76 6.40 -37.52
CA LEU A 21 -2.76 5.64 -36.30
C LEU A 21 -3.59 4.37 -36.49
N LYS A 22 -2.95 3.22 -36.28
CA LYS A 22 -3.59 1.91 -36.31
C LYS A 22 -4.05 1.52 -34.91
N ASP A 23 -5.02 0.63 -34.84
CA ASP A 23 -5.45 -0.06 -33.61
C ASP A 23 -5.92 0.90 -32.47
N VAL A 24 -6.48 2.05 -32.83
CA VAL A 24 -7.11 2.96 -31.89
C VAL A 24 -8.46 2.38 -31.48
N ALA A 25 -8.62 2.10 -30.17
CA ALA A 25 -9.88 1.60 -29.64
C ALA A 25 -11.00 2.64 -29.78
N GLN A 26 -12.18 2.17 -30.21
CA GLN A 26 -13.34 3.01 -30.44
C GLN A 26 -14.29 3.07 -29.23
N GLU A 27 -14.11 2.15 -28.29
CA GLU A 27 -14.96 2.02 -27.12
C GLU A 27 -14.17 2.26 -25.83
N PRO A 28 -14.82 2.81 -24.81
CA PRO A 28 -14.19 2.98 -23.51
C PRO A 28 -13.94 1.61 -22.86
N SER A 29 -12.83 1.51 -22.14
CA SER A 29 -12.51 0.29 -21.42
C SER A 29 -11.94 0.64 -20.03
N THR A 30 -12.17 -0.27 -19.09
CA THR A 30 -11.59 -0.18 -17.74
C THR A 30 -10.94 -1.52 -17.42
N GLN A 31 -9.72 -1.45 -16.91
CA GLN A 31 -8.97 -2.64 -16.49
C GLN A 31 -8.35 -2.42 -15.11
N TYR A 32 -8.36 -3.47 -14.30
CA TYR A 32 -7.78 -3.49 -12.98
C TYR A 32 -6.64 -4.51 -12.90
N ARG A 33 -5.57 -4.14 -12.19
CA ARG A 33 -4.46 -5.04 -11.91
C ARG A 33 -3.87 -4.78 -10.53
N VAL A 34 -3.30 -5.81 -9.92
CA VAL A 34 -2.43 -5.65 -8.76
C VAL A 34 -1.07 -5.18 -9.25
N VAL A 35 -0.59 -4.06 -8.73
CA VAL A 35 0.74 -3.52 -9.08
C VAL A 35 1.78 -3.82 -8.01
N SER A 36 1.35 -3.90 -6.75
CA SER A 36 2.22 -4.27 -5.63
C SER A 36 1.40 -4.81 -4.48
N ILE A 37 2.02 -5.65 -3.68
CA ILE A 37 1.48 -6.16 -2.42
C ILE A 37 2.50 -5.81 -1.34
N ARG A 38 2.02 -5.31 -0.21
CA ARG A 38 2.84 -5.02 0.97
C ARG A 38 2.26 -5.79 2.14
N GLN A 39 3.09 -6.57 2.81
CA GLN A 39 2.72 -7.25 4.04
C GLN A 39 3.34 -6.53 5.22
N THR A 40 2.62 -6.38 6.31
CA THR A 40 3.10 -5.74 7.53
C THR A 40 2.47 -6.43 8.72
N ALA A 41 3.29 -6.81 9.69
CA ALA A 41 2.79 -7.33 10.96
C ALA A 41 2.20 -6.19 11.79
N ILE A 42 1.02 -6.42 12.35
CA ILE A 42 0.37 -5.53 13.29
C ILE A 42 0.03 -6.30 14.55
N GLY A 43 0.10 -5.66 15.72
CA GLY A 43 -0.39 -6.22 16.95
C GLY A 43 -1.90 -6.04 17.07
N VAL A 44 -2.59 -7.10 17.46
CA VAL A 44 -4.03 -7.11 17.75
C VAL A 44 -4.23 -7.69 19.15
N ALA A 45 -5.10 -7.07 19.95
CA ALA A 45 -5.39 -7.58 21.28
C ALA A 45 -6.13 -8.93 21.20
N ASP A 46 -5.59 -9.95 21.87
CA ASP A 46 -6.29 -11.22 22.07
C ASP A 46 -7.35 -11.04 23.16
N THR A 47 -8.61 -10.93 22.76
CA THR A 47 -9.73 -10.71 23.69
C THR A 47 -10.02 -11.92 24.57
N THR A 48 -9.49 -13.08 24.28
CA THR A 48 -9.63 -14.31 25.06
C THR A 48 -8.65 -14.38 26.22
N LYS A 49 -7.53 -13.64 26.14
CA LYS A 49 -6.43 -13.62 27.12
C LYS A 49 -6.38 -12.23 27.81
N ARG A 50 -7.21 -12.05 28.83
CA ARG A 50 -7.24 -10.82 29.62
C ARG A 50 -6.63 -11.07 30.99
N TYR A 51 -5.74 -10.16 31.40
CA TYR A 51 -5.04 -10.23 32.67
C TYR A 51 -5.33 -8.97 33.51
N ALA A 52 -5.58 -9.17 34.80
CA ALA A 52 -5.66 -8.07 35.74
C ALA A 52 -4.31 -7.90 36.44
N VAL A 53 -3.73 -6.71 36.33
CA VAL A 53 -2.47 -6.37 37.00
C VAL A 53 -2.77 -5.69 38.31
N LYS A 54 -2.28 -6.24 39.42
CA LYS A 54 -2.42 -5.68 40.74
C LYS A 54 -1.03 -5.48 41.35
N PHE A 55 -0.71 -4.24 41.67
CA PHE A 55 0.51 -3.90 42.37
C PHE A 55 0.27 -3.94 43.90
N ASN A 56 1.23 -4.46 44.64
CA ASN A 56 1.21 -4.43 46.09
C ASN A 56 2.08 -3.27 46.63
N ALA A 57 2.02 -2.99 47.93
CA ALA A 57 2.76 -1.88 48.53
C ALA A 57 4.29 -1.98 48.46
N LYS A 58 4.82 -3.16 48.06
CA LYS A 58 6.26 -3.41 47.90
C LYS A 58 6.72 -3.30 46.46
N THR A 59 5.78 -3.11 45.51
CA THR A 59 6.05 -3.03 44.08
C THR A 59 6.13 -1.57 43.66
N ILE A 60 7.21 -1.20 43.00
CA ILE A 60 7.35 0.14 42.40
C ILE A 60 6.93 0.03 40.93
N ALA A 61 5.67 0.38 40.66
CA ALA A 61 5.16 0.56 39.34
C ALA A 61 4.33 1.84 39.27
N ALA A 62 5.03 2.93 39.06
CA ALA A 62 4.42 4.26 39.09
C ALA A 62 3.64 4.57 37.81
N ASN A 63 4.03 3.95 36.69
CA ASN A 63 3.43 4.19 35.38
C ASN A 63 3.27 2.90 34.61
N VAL A 64 2.07 2.66 34.06
CA VAL A 64 1.77 1.56 33.15
C VAL A 64 1.21 2.14 31.87
N SER A 65 1.92 1.94 30.78
CA SER A 65 1.52 2.40 29.46
C SER A 65 0.80 1.29 28.70
N LEU A 66 -0.38 1.60 28.17
CA LEU A 66 -1.21 0.69 27.38
C LEU A 66 -1.49 1.28 26.01
N THR A 67 -1.71 0.42 25.02
CA THR A 67 -2.32 0.81 23.74
C THR A 67 -3.78 1.17 23.93
N GLN A 68 -4.40 1.75 22.89
CA GLN A 68 -5.83 2.09 22.93
C GLN A 68 -6.73 0.84 23.06
N ASP A 69 -6.29 -0.31 22.54
CA ASP A 69 -6.98 -1.60 22.65
C ASP A 69 -6.59 -2.43 23.89
N GLY A 70 -5.79 -1.85 24.80
CA GLY A 70 -5.47 -2.41 26.11
C GLY A 70 -4.27 -3.35 26.17
N ARG A 71 -3.46 -3.45 25.10
CA ARG A 71 -2.18 -4.18 25.16
C ARG A 71 -1.16 -3.43 25.99
N LEU A 72 -0.34 -4.16 26.76
CA LEU A 72 0.74 -3.57 27.55
C LEU A 72 1.86 -3.06 26.64
N LEU A 73 2.23 -1.80 26.78
CA LEU A 73 3.38 -1.18 26.12
C LEU A 73 4.60 -1.10 27.00
N GLY A 74 4.41 -0.90 28.29
CA GLY A 74 5.52 -0.81 29.20
C GLY A 74 5.13 -0.49 30.64
N ILE A 75 6.12 -0.66 31.53
CA ILE A 75 6.00 -0.35 32.95
C ILE A 75 7.17 0.56 33.34
N ASN A 76 6.88 1.63 34.04
CA ASN A 76 7.84 2.68 34.51
C ASN A 76 8.60 3.33 33.33
N CYS A 77 8.04 3.34 32.11
CA CYS A 77 8.68 3.92 30.95
C CYS A 77 7.69 4.69 30.09
N ASP A 78 8.20 5.60 29.27
CA ASP A 78 7.43 6.29 28.23
C ASP A 78 7.47 5.45 26.95
N ALA A 79 6.56 4.47 26.87
CA ALA A 79 6.42 3.61 25.72
C ALA A 79 5.30 4.13 24.78
N LYS A 80 5.56 4.07 23.48
CA LYS A 80 4.61 4.51 22.45
C LYS A 80 4.21 3.34 21.57
N ASP A 81 2.93 3.35 21.18
CA ASP A 81 2.44 2.37 20.21
C ASP A 81 3.12 2.56 18.84
N THR A 82 3.26 1.48 18.11
CA THR A 82 3.75 1.52 16.73
C THR A 82 2.70 2.20 15.85
N PRO A 83 3.05 3.28 15.13
CA PRO A 83 2.11 3.91 14.24
C PRO A 83 1.64 2.93 13.17
N GLN A 84 0.36 2.95 12.86
CA GLN A 84 -0.16 2.15 11.76
C GLN A 84 0.55 2.53 10.45
N PRO A 85 0.79 1.56 9.55
CA PRO A 85 1.40 1.84 8.26
C PRO A 85 0.64 2.93 7.53
N ALA A 86 1.35 3.96 7.06
CA ALA A 86 0.72 5.00 6.28
C ALA A 86 0.13 4.43 4.99
N LEU A 87 -1.14 4.74 4.73
CA LEU A 87 -1.81 4.38 3.49
C LEU A 87 -1.21 5.16 2.32
N PHE A 88 -1.21 4.52 1.15
CA PHE A 88 -0.77 5.16 -0.07
C PHE A 88 -1.68 6.36 -0.41
N LYS A 89 -1.07 7.52 -0.61
CA LYS A 89 -1.77 8.71 -1.10
C LYS A 89 -1.30 8.98 -2.53
N PRO A 90 -2.19 8.89 -3.53
CA PRO A 90 -1.82 9.22 -4.90
C PRO A 90 -1.42 10.69 -5.01
N ALA A 91 -0.43 10.97 -5.85
CA ALA A 91 -0.09 12.37 -6.16
C ALA A 91 -1.27 13.06 -6.87
N PRO A 92 -1.50 14.35 -6.61
CA PRO A 92 -2.53 15.10 -7.29
C PRO A 92 -2.26 15.09 -8.80
N LYS A 93 -3.29 14.78 -9.59
CA LYS A 93 -3.20 14.83 -11.05
C LYS A 93 -3.40 16.26 -11.54
N PRO A 94 -2.65 16.69 -12.58
CA PRO A 94 -2.93 17.96 -13.23
C PRO A 94 -4.35 17.92 -13.81
N ALA A 95 -5.02 19.08 -13.82
CA ALA A 95 -6.33 19.21 -14.43
C ALA A 95 -6.25 18.87 -15.93
N PRO A 96 -7.24 18.15 -16.48
CA PRO A 96 -7.27 17.84 -17.90
C PRO A 96 -7.38 19.15 -18.71
N VAL A 97 -6.50 19.28 -19.68
CA VAL A 97 -6.53 20.45 -20.59
C VAL A 97 -7.64 20.22 -21.63
N ASN A 98 -8.47 21.23 -21.84
CA ASN A 98 -9.53 21.16 -22.85
C ASN A 98 -8.92 21.30 -24.25
N PRO A 99 -9.02 20.32 -25.16
CA PRO A 99 -8.46 20.40 -26.52
C PRO A 99 -8.96 21.57 -27.35
N ARG A 100 -10.19 22.01 -27.08
CA ARG A 100 -10.80 23.14 -27.83
C ARG A 100 -10.08 24.48 -27.64
N GLN A 101 -9.27 24.61 -26.56
CA GLN A 101 -8.46 25.82 -26.34
C GLN A 101 -7.31 25.96 -27.34
N PHE A 102 -6.94 24.87 -28.01
CA PHE A 102 -5.88 24.85 -29.03
C PHE A 102 -6.41 24.72 -30.45
N MET A 103 -7.73 24.76 -30.64
CA MET A 103 -8.34 24.73 -31.96
C MET A 103 -8.49 26.15 -32.49
N THR A 104 -8.15 26.31 -33.76
CA THR A 104 -8.39 27.58 -34.49
C THR A 104 -9.88 27.81 -34.72
N GLU A 105 -10.26 29.05 -35.03
CA GLU A 105 -11.65 29.41 -35.37
C GLU A 105 -12.15 28.56 -36.56
N GLU A 106 -11.32 28.31 -37.57
CA GLU A 106 -11.64 27.46 -38.72
C GLU A 106 -12.02 26.04 -38.30
N ILE A 107 -11.25 25.46 -37.35
CA ILE A 107 -11.54 24.11 -36.80
C ILE A 107 -12.89 24.11 -36.08
N LEU A 108 -13.11 25.11 -35.24
CA LEU A 108 -14.34 25.21 -34.43
C LEU A 108 -15.60 25.50 -35.26
N ALA A 109 -15.46 26.20 -36.39
CA ALA A 109 -16.52 26.51 -37.32
C ALA A 109 -16.82 25.39 -38.34
N ALA A 110 -16.07 24.28 -38.30
CA ALA A 110 -16.25 23.18 -39.23
C ALA A 110 -17.65 22.56 -39.16
N GLY A 111 -18.31 22.45 -40.30
CA GLY A 111 -19.69 21.97 -40.40
C GLY A 111 -19.93 20.47 -40.17
N SER A 112 -18.85 19.67 -39.89
CA SER A 112 -18.95 18.23 -39.59
C SER A 112 -17.78 17.78 -38.77
N THR A 113 -17.97 16.70 -37.99
CA THR A 113 -16.93 16.06 -37.20
C THR A 113 -15.77 15.55 -38.08
N ALA A 114 -16.06 15.02 -39.28
CA ALA A 114 -15.04 14.58 -40.22
C ALA A 114 -14.16 15.75 -40.69
N LYS A 115 -14.75 16.92 -40.97
CA LYS A 115 -14.03 18.12 -41.41
C LYS A 115 -13.23 18.71 -40.25
N MET A 116 -13.80 18.73 -39.04
CA MET A 116 -13.09 19.14 -37.83
C MET A 116 -11.87 18.25 -37.57
N ALA A 117 -12.01 16.92 -37.70
CA ALA A 117 -10.90 15.99 -37.56
C ALA A 117 -9.81 16.21 -38.64
N GLU A 118 -10.20 16.47 -39.90
CA GLU A 118 -9.25 16.77 -40.98
C GLU A 118 -8.41 18.00 -40.64
N LEU A 119 -9.07 19.10 -40.26
CA LEU A 119 -8.41 20.38 -39.95
C LEU A 119 -7.50 20.24 -38.69
N THR A 120 -8.00 19.56 -37.66
CA THR A 120 -7.20 19.30 -36.45
C THR A 120 -5.96 18.45 -36.76
N ALA A 121 -6.07 17.45 -37.65
CA ALA A 121 -4.92 16.65 -38.05
C ALA A 121 -3.89 17.51 -38.83
N ARG A 122 -4.35 18.45 -39.64
CA ARG A 122 -3.47 19.41 -40.33
C ARG A 122 -2.72 20.27 -39.32
N GLU A 123 -3.40 20.85 -38.35
CA GLU A 123 -2.80 21.63 -37.26
C GLU A 123 -1.72 20.82 -36.50
N ILE A 124 -2.01 19.52 -36.21
CA ILE A 124 -1.02 18.62 -35.58
C ILE A 124 0.23 18.48 -36.44
N TYR A 125 0.08 18.32 -37.77
CA TYR A 125 1.25 18.23 -38.65
C TYR A 125 2.03 19.53 -38.73
N ASP A 126 1.34 20.68 -38.75
CA ASP A 126 1.96 22.01 -38.74
C ASP A 126 2.74 22.25 -37.42
N LEU A 127 2.19 21.87 -36.28
CA LEU A 127 2.88 21.91 -34.99
C LEU A 127 4.16 21.05 -34.99
N ARG A 128 4.11 19.85 -35.55
CA ARG A 128 5.27 18.95 -35.66
C ARG A 128 6.33 19.49 -36.60
N GLU A 129 5.93 20.11 -37.72
CA GLU A 129 6.85 20.77 -38.63
C GLU A 129 7.53 21.96 -37.95
N ASN A 130 6.78 22.85 -37.32
CA ASN A 130 7.31 24.00 -36.58
C ASN A 130 8.27 23.55 -35.47
N ARG A 131 7.96 22.49 -34.73
CA ARG A 131 8.87 21.89 -33.77
C ARG A 131 10.19 21.44 -34.39
N ASN A 132 10.13 20.77 -35.56
CA ASN A 132 11.32 20.31 -36.27
C ASN A 132 12.15 21.47 -36.81
N LEU A 133 11.52 22.54 -37.31
CA LEU A 133 12.22 23.74 -37.75
C LEU A 133 12.96 24.45 -36.61
N LEU A 134 12.31 24.56 -35.44
CA LEU A 134 12.96 25.10 -34.24
C LEU A 134 14.19 24.27 -33.83
N ILE A 135 14.08 22.95 -33.79
CA ILE A 135 15.18 22.07 -33.40
C ILE A 135 16.34 22.14 -34.41
N LYS A 136 16.04 22.27 -35.70
CA LYS A 136 17.06 22.41 -36.78
C LYS A 136 17.67 23.82 -36.87
N GLY A 137 17.15 24.79 -36.12
CA GLY A 137 17.58 26.17 -36.22
C GLY A 137 17.14 26.85 -37.52
N GLN A 138 16.05 26.40 -38.14
CA GLN A 138 15.52 26.84 -39.43
C GLN A 138 14.16 27.55 -39.34
N ALA A 139 13.69 27.83 -38.11
CA ALA A 139 12.46 28.57 -37.93
C ALA A 139 12.69 30.06 -38.22
N ASP A 140 11.66 30.75 -38.77
CA ASP A 140 11.69 32.18 -39.08
C ASP A 140 11.98 33.03 -37.85
N PHE A 141 11.54 32.59 -36.70
CA PHE A 141 11.85 33.18 -35.40
C PHE A 141 12.54 32.18 -34.49
N MET A 142 13.79 32.48 -34.13
CA MET A 142 14.59 31.66 -33.21
C MET A 142 14.57 32.28 -31.81
N PRO A 143 14.39 31.44 -30.75
CA PRO A 143 14.50 31.89 -29.39
C PRO A 143 15.89 32.43 -29.05
N LYS A 144 15.93 33.43 -28.17
CA LYS A 144 17.19 34.13 -27.82
C LYS A 144 18.10 33.30 -26.91
N ASP A 145 17.53 32.40 -26.14
CA ASP A 145 18.26 31.55 -25.19
C ASP A 145 17.63 30.17 -25.05
N GLY A 146 18.31 29.28 -24.31
CA GLY A 146 17.85 27.91 -24.08
C GLY A 146 16.56 27.79 -23.24
N GLU A 147 16.30 28.73 -22.34
CA GLU A 147 15.08 28.71 -21.54
C GLU A 147 13.86 29.05 -22.38
N GLN A 148 13.98 30.05 -23.25
CA GLN A 148 12.91 30.40 -24.19
C GLN A 148 12.66 29.25 -25.19
N MET A 149 13.73 28.61 -25.69
CA MET A 149 13.62 27.42 -26.54
C MET A 149 12.85 26.31 -25.83
N LYS A 150 13.21 26.00 -24.60
CA LYS A 150 12.56 24.97 -23.77
C LYS A 150 11.08 25.29 -23.56
N LEU A 151 10.74 26.55 -23.28
CA LEU A 151 9.36 26.99 -23.09
C LEU A 151 8.56 26.80 -24.38
N MET A 152 9.09 27.24 -25.53
CA MET A 152 8.42 27.12 -26.84
C MET A 152 8.17 25.64 -27.20
N LEU A 153 9.19 24.79 -27.06
CA LEU A 153 9.05 23.36 -27.32
C LEU A 153 8.03 22.71 -26.39
N SER A 154 8.02 23.06 -25.09
CA SER A 154 7.05 22.53 -24.14
C SER A 154 5.61 22.92 -24.47
N HIS A 155 5.39 24.13 -24.98
CA HIS A 155 4.07 24.57 -25.46
C HIS A 155 3.63 23.79 -26.69
N ILE A 156 4.50 23.66 -27.71
CA ILE A 156 4.19 22.89 -28.92
C ILE A 156 3.89 21.43 -28.57
N ASP A 157 4.70 20.80 -27.70
CA ASP A 157 4.50 19.43 -27.27
C ASP A 157 3.21 19.26 -26.46
N SER A 158 2.78 20.27 -25.69
CA SER A 158 1.51 20.26 -24.98
C SER A 158 0.31 20.37 -25.93
N GLN A 159 0.39 21.24 -26.94
CA GLN A 159 -0.63 21.40 -27.96
C GLN A 159 -0.76 20.14 -28.80
N ASP A 160 0.32 19.59 -29.35
CA ASP A 160 0.31 18.33 -30.12
C ASP A 160 -0.29 17.20 -29.30
N ARG A 161 0.16 17.00 -28.05
CA ARG A 161 -0.37 15.95 -27.18
C ARG A 161 -1.86 16.11 -26.93
N THR A 162 -2.32 17.34 -26.69
CA THR A 162 -3.72 17.61 -26.38
C THR A 162 -4.61 17.43 -27.60
N LEU A 163 -4.21 17.92 -28.77
CA LEU A 163 -4.97 17.73 -30.02
C LEU A 163 -4.91 16.26 -30.48
N SER A 164 -3.76 15.60 -30.38
CA SER A 164 -3.60 14.18 -30.70
C SER A 164 -4.47 13.28 -29.82
N SER A 165 -4.74 13.68 -28.57
CA SER A 165 -5.61 12.91 -27.68
C SER A 165 -7.05 12.79 -28.19
N MET A 166 -7.50 13.71 -29.04
CA MET A 166 -8.81 13.61 -29.69
C MET A 166 -8.90 12.45 -30.70
N PHE A 167 -7.76 11.99 -31.21
CA PHE A 167 -7.67 10.82 -32.10
C PHE A 167 -7.31 9.55 -31.35
N GLN A 168 -6.34 9.63 -30.42
CA GLN A 168 -5.81 8.47 -29.71
C GLN A 168 -6.64 8.07 -28.51
N GLY A 169 -7.48 9.00 -28.01
CA GLY A 169 -8.13 8.87 -26.72
C GLY A 169 -7.19 9.18 -25.57
N ILE A 170 -7.70 9.04 -24.35
CA ILE A 170 -7.01 9.33 -23.11
C ILE A 170 -7.00 8.06 -22.26
N THR A 171 -5.81 7.69 -21.78
CA THR A 171 -5.64 6.63 -20.80
C THR A 171 -5.31 7.25 -19.44
N GLU A 172 -6.20 7.09 -18.49
CA GLU A 172 -6.01 7.51 -17.10
C GLU A 172 -5.64 6.30 -16.24
N ARG A 173 -4.70 6.50 -15.32
CA ARG A 173 -4.30 5.49 -14.33
C ARG A 173 -4.52 6.03 -12.94
N ASP A 174 -5.26 5.27 -12.15
CA ASP A 174 -5.55 5.55 -10.76
C ASP A 174 -5.03 4.41 -9.90
N THR A 175 -4.26 4.74 -8.86
CA THR A 175 -3.77 3.76 -7.91
C THR A 175 -4.49 3.94 -6.59
N THR A 176 -5.05 2.85 -6.06
CA THR A 176 -5.69 2.79 -4.76
C THR A 176 -5.05 1.69 -3.93
N GLU A 177 -4.95 1.90 -2.62
CA GLU A 177 -4.55 0.88 -1.65
C GLU A 177 -5.78 0.29 -0.98
N HIS A 178 -5.86 -1.05 -0.95
CA HIS A 178 -6.85 -1.80 -0.20
C HIS A 178 -6.12 -2.55 0.90
N VAL A 179 -6.58 -2.40 2.14
CA VAL A 179 -6.00 -3.07 3.30
C VAL A 179 -6.87 -4.26 3.68
N LEU A 180 -6.26 -5.42 3.77
CA LEU A 180 -6.87 -6.64 4.26
C LEU A 180 -6.15 -7.04 5.55
N ILE A 181 -6.89 -7.21 6.63
CA ILE A 181 -6.35 -7.67 7.91
C ILE A 181 -6.67 -9.15 8.03
N VAL A 182 -5.64 -9.96 8.25
CA VAL A 182 -5.76 -11.40 8.48
C VAL A 182 -5.15 -11.71 9.84
N THR A 183 -5.91 -12.40 10.68
CA THR A 183 -5.46 -12.86 12.01
C THR A 183 -5.47 -14.39 12.00
N PRO A 184 -4.36 -15.03 11.63
CA PRO A 184 -4.29 -16.49 11.58
C PRO A 184 -4.20 -17.06 13.01
N ASP A 185 -5.13 -17.92 13.37
CA ASP A 185 -5.10 -18.66 14.65
C ASP A 185 -4.22 -19.92 14.57
N GLY A 186 -3.87 -20.33 13.36
CA GLY A 186 -3.05 -21.50 13.07
C GLY A 186 -2.45 -21.46 11.67
N PRO A 187 -1.72 -22.49 11.25
CA PRO A 187 -1.21 -22.61 9.89
C PRO A 187 -2.34 -22.61 8.88
N ILE A 188 -2.16 -21.87 7.77
CA ILE A 188 -3.13 -21.78 6.67
C ILE A 188 -2.49 -22.38 5.43
N GLN A 189 -3.17 -23.38 4.84
CA GLN A 189 -2.70 -24.10 3.65
C GLN A 189 -3.21 -23.48 2.39
N ARG A 190 -3.23 -22.32 1.99
CA ARG A 190 -3.76 -21.80 0.72
C ARG A 190 -5.24 -21.45 0.77
N GLN A 191 -5.54 -20.47 1.57
CA GLN A 191 -6.86 -19.86 1.64
C GLN A 191 -7.00 -18.73 0.61
N VAL A 192 -8.17 -18.56 0.02
CA VAL A 192 -8.45 -17.39 -0.82
C VAL A 192 -8.40 -16.14 0.05
N LEU A 193 -7.51 -15.21 -0.30
CA LEU A 193 -7.34 -13.93 0.39
C LEU A 193 -8.32 -12.89 -0.19
N PHE A 194 -8.35 -12.79 -1.51
CA PHE A 194 -9.29 -11.96 -2.28
C PHE A 194 -9.33 -12.46 -3.71
N ARG A 195 -10.26 -11.92 -4.50
CA ARG A 195 -10.32 -12.14 -5.96
C ARG A 195 -10.25 -10.80 -6.69
N LEU A 196 -9.62 -10.81 -7.85
CA LEU A 196 -9.51 -9.65 -8.73
C LEU A 196 -10.09 -9.95 -10.09
N SER A 197 -11.14 -9.25 -10.45
CA SER A 197 -11.66 -9.18 -11.80
C SER A 197 -10.93 -8.09 -12.59
N GLN A 198 -10.50 -8.38 -13.81
CA GLN A 198 -9.91 -7.37 -14.68
C GLN A 198 -10.89 -6.23 -15.02
N GLN A 199 -12.20 -6.49 -15.00
CA GLN A 199 -13.24 -5.53 -15.36
C GLN A 199 -13.87 -4.85 -14.14
N HIS A 200 -14.03 -5.58 -13.02
CA HIS A 200 -14.75 -5.09 -11.84
C HIS A 200 -13.83 -4.70 -10.67
N GLY A 201 -12.54 -5.04 -10.76
CA GLY A 201 -11.59 -4.78 -9.68
C GLY A 201 -11.65 -5.84 -8.58
N LEU A 202 -11.49 -5.40 -7.34
CA LEU A 202 -11.57 -6.29 -6.19
C LEU A 202 -13.01 -6.77 -6.02
N VAL A 203 -13.19 -8.09 -5.97
CA VAL A 203 -14.48 -8.76 -5.80
C VAL A 203 -14.42 -9.72 -4.60
N ASP A 204 -15.57 -10.14 -4.11
CA ASP A 204 -15.66 -11.04 -2.97
C ASP A 204 -14.97 -12.39 -3.21
N ALA A 205 -14.60 -13.07 -2.12
CA ALA A 205 -13.82 -14.32 -2.21
C ALA A 205 -14.58 -15.46 -2.92
N ASP A 206 -15.90 -15.40 -2.94
CA ASP A 206 -16.81 -16.35 -3.58
C ASP A 206 -17.31 -15.90 -4.97
N ASP A 207 -16.92 -14.71 -5.42
CA ASP A 207 -17.21 -14.23 -6.79
C ASP A 207 -16.19 -14.79 -7.81
N TYR A 208 -16.59 -15.79 -8.57
CA TYR A 208 -15.76 -16.46 -9.56
C TYR A 208 -15.46 -15.63 -10.82
N SER A 209 -15.99 -14.43 -10.96
CA SER A 209 -15.62 -13.50 -12.05
C SER A 209 -14.19 -12.97 -11.90
N GLY A 210 -13.59 -13.08 -10.70
CA GLY A 210 -12.23 -12.67 -10.38
C GLY A 210 -11.25 -13.83 -10.23
N ALA A 211 -10.01 -13.62 -10.68
CA ALA A 211 -8.90 -14.53 -10.44
C ALA A 211 -8.55 -14.53 -8.93
N PRO A 212 -8.38 -15.71 -8.28
CA PRO A 212 -8.12 -15.80 -6.87
C PRO A 212 -6.64 -15.50 -6.53
N PHE A 213 -6.46 -14.78 -5.45
CA PHE A 213 -5.19 -14.63 -4.75
C PHE A 213 -5.27 -15.43 -3.46
N TYR A 214 -4.23 -16.18 -3.16
CA TYR A 214 -4.19 -17.09 -2.03
C TYR A 214 -3.14 -16.66 -1.01
N LEU A 215 -3.42 -16.96 0.24
CA LEU A 215 -2.50 -16.84 1.36
C LEU A 215 -2.21 -18.22 1.94
N SER A 216 -0.92 -18.51 2.18
CA SER A 216 -0.46 -19.57 3.07
C SER A 216 0.26 -18.96 4.26
N VAL A 217 0.07 -19.57 5.41
CA VAL A 217 0.78 -19.23 6.66
C VAL A 217 1.37 -20.51 7.24
N GLU A 218 2.69 -20.52 7.38
CA GLU A 218 3.44 -21.60 8.02
C GLU A 218 3.92 -21.16 9.40
N ASN A 219 3.79 -22.04 10.39
CA ASN A 219 4.52 -21.89 11.64
C ASN A 219 5.95 -22.44 11.45
N LEU A 220 6.95 -21.64 11.72
CA LEU A 220 8.36 -22.03 11.58
C LEU A 220 8.93 -22.75 12.82
N GLU A 221 8.06 -23.07 13.80
CA GLU A 221 8.41 -23.82 15.03
C GLU A 221 9.66 -23.25 15.75
N ALA A 222 9.80 -21.91 15.72
CA ALA A 222 10.96 -21.22 16.28
C ALA A 222 11.03 -21.27 17.81
N VAL A 223 9.92 -21.62 18.47
CA VAL A 223 9.83 -21.78 19.93
C VAL A 223 9.47 -23.23 20.21
N PRO A 224 10.24 -23.91 21.07
CA PRO A 224 9.94 -25.31 21.43
C PRO A 224 8.58 -25.41 22.13
N PRO A 225 7.86 -26.53 21.98
CA PRO A 225 6.60 -26.74 22.67
C PRO A 225 6.80 -26.65 24.19
N VAL A 226 5.78 -26.12 24.87
CA VAL A 226 5.82 -26.02 26.34
C VAL A 226 5.83 -27.44 26.91
N ASP A 227 6.82 -27.74 27.75
CA ASP A 227 6.80 -28.97 28.56
C ASP A 227 5.68 -28.86 29.60
N GLU A 228 4.58 -29.60 29.36
CA GLU A 228 3.39 -29.57 30.20
C GLU A 228 3.68 -29.99 31.66
N GLU A 229 4.65 -30.88 31.87
CA GLU A 229 5.06 -31.29 33.22
C GLU A 229 5.85 -30.19 33.95
N ALA A 230 6.74 -29.49 33.25
CA ALA A 230 7.44 -28.35 33.77
C ALA A 230 6.46 -27.20 34.04
N ALA A 231 5.51 -26.91 33.10
CA ALA A 231 4.49 -25.94 33.25
C ALA A 231 3.52 -26.21 34.42
N ALA A 232 3.19 -27.50 34.67
CA ALA A 232 2.38 -27.89 35.84
C ALA A 232 3.10 -27.72 37.19
N LYS A 233 4.41 -27.93 37.21
CA LYS A 233 5.27 -27.70 38.40
C LYS A 233 5.40 -26.20 38.69
N VAL A 234 5.51 -25.39 37.64
CA VAL A 234 5.54 -23.93 37.73
C VAL A 234 4.19 -23.40 38.16
N LYS A 235 3.06 -23.86 37.63
CA LYS A 235 1.71 -23.47 38.05
C LYS A 235 1.46 -23.70 39.55
N LYS A 236 2.05 -24.71 40.18
CA LYS A 236 1.95 -24.92 41.63
C LYS A 236 2.72 -23.90 42.47
N LYS A 237 3.75 -23.26 41.93
CA LYS A 237 4.49 -22.14 42.53
C LYS A 237 3.98 -20.75 42.16
N GLN A 238 3.09 -20.67 41.20
CA GLN A 238 2.71 -19.45 40.44
C GLN A 238 1.59 -18.60 41.05
N TYR A 239 1.46 -18.53 42.35
CA TYR A 239 0.85 -17.35 42.96
C TYR A 239 1.84 -16.21 43.18
N GLU A 240 3.00 -16.27 42.50
CA GLU A 240 3.99 -15.19 42.52
C GLU A 240 3.52 -14.04 41.63
N ALA A 241 3.61 -12.83 42.17
CA ALA A 241 3.29 -11.61 41.43
C ALA A 241 4.24 -11.45 40.22
N GLY A 242 3.69 -11.05 39.07
CA GLY A 242 4.49 -10.87 37.87
C GLY A 242 3.66 -10.33 36.70
N VAL A 243 4.32 -10.20 35.57
CA VAL A 243 3.74 -9.72 34.32
C VAL A 243 3.88 -10.80 33.25
N TYR A 244 2.77 -11.12 32.59
CA TYR A 244 2.79 -12.06 31.46
C TYR A 244 3.34 -11.36 30.22
N VAL A 245 4.32 -11.99 29.57
CA VAL A 245 4.94 -11.52 28.33
C VAL A 245 4.94 -12.63 27.30
N ASN A 246 4.90 -12.26 26.03
CA ASN A 246 4.99 -13.24 24.94
C ASN A 246 6.44 -13.54 24.59
N ILE A 247 6.70 -14.81 24.30
CA ILE A 247 7.87 -15.25 23.54
C ILE A 247 7.37 -15.61 22.15
N PRO A 248 7.49 -14.70 21.16
CA PRO A 248 6.90 -14.90 19.87
C PRO A 248 7.61 -16.02 19.11
N GLY A 249 6.82 -16.86 18.45
CA GLY A 249 7.30 -17.74 17.41
C GLY A 249 7.59 -16.95 16.13
N ARG A 250 7.79 -17.66 15.03
CA ARG A 250 7.96 -17.09 13.70
C ARG A 250 6.97 -17.72 12.73
N MET A 251 6.45 -16.93 11.84
CA MET A 251 5.61 -17.41 10.74
C MET A 251 6.18 -16.97 9.39
N ARG A 252 5.95 -17.79 8.38
CA ARG A 252 6.18 -17.45 6.98
C ARG A 252 4.84 -17.31 6.29
N THR A 253 4.64 -16.17 5.65
CA THR A 253 3.46 -15.89 4.84
C THR A 253 3.84 -15.92 3.38
N THR A 254 3.04 -16.59 2.54
CA THR A 254 3.24 -16.62 1.09
C THR A 254 1.96 -16.27 0.39
N ILE A 255 2.04 -15.31 -0.54
CA ILE A 255 0.92 -14.89 -1.37
C ILE A 255 1.12 -15.43 -2.78
N TYR A 256 0.08 -16.02 -3.33
CA TYR A 256 0.08 -16.64 -4.66
C TYR A 256 -1.02 -16.03 -5.55
N GLN A 257 -0.76 -16.03 -6.85
CA GLN A 257 -1.79 -15.88 -7.87
C GLN A 257 -1.78 -17.15 -8.74
N GLY A 258 -2.86 -17.91 -8.70
CA GLY A 258 -2.84 -19.23 -9.32
C GLY A 258 -1.75 -20.12 -8.68
N ILE A 259 -0.78 -20.55 -9.46
CA ILE A 259 0.38 -21.34 -9.02
C ILE A 259 1.61 -20.48 -8.74
N ASP A 260 1.62 -19.23 -9.16
CA ASP A 260 2.77 -18.34 -9.08
C ASP A 260 2.89 -17.71 -7.69
N VAL A 261 4.10 -17.78 -7.13
CA VAL A 261 4.44 -17.11 -5.87
C VAL A 261 4.71 -15.64 -6.18
N LEU A 262 3.91 -14.74 -5.59
CA LEU A 262 4.08 -13.31 -5.74
C LEU A 262 5.00 -12.72 -4.69
N GLN A 263 4.85 -13.16 -3.44
CA GLN A 263 5.63 -12.66 -2.32
C GLN A 263 5.69 -13.69 -1.19
N THR A 264 6.86 -13.80 -0.58
CA THR A 264 7.07 -14.56 0.66
C THR A 264 7.75 -13.64 1.67
N GLN A 265 7.27 -13.64 2.91
CA GLN A 265 7.82 -12.83 3.99
C GLN A 265 7.70 -13.57 5.32
N GLU A 266 8.67 -13.32 6.21
CA GLU A 266 8.65 -13.87 7.57
C GLU A 266 8.39 -12.78 8.58
N PHE A 267 7.59 -13.12 9.60
CA PHE A 267 7.23 -12.22 10.69
C PHE A 267 7.38 -12.92 12.03
N PRO A 268 7.67 -12.18 13.11
CA PRO A 268 7.44 -12.65 14.45
C PRO A 268 5.95 -12.82 14.68
N ALA A 269 5.55 -13.90 15.34
CA ALA A 269 4.16 -14.30 15.51
C ALA A 269 3.89 -14.73 16.96
N ALA A 270 3.21 -13.86 17.71
CA ALA A 270 2.86 -14.15 19.10
C ALA A 270 1.95 -15.39 19.23
N GLN A 271 1.03 -15.59 18.27
CA GLN A 271 0.12 -16.73 18.24
C GLN A 271 0.79 -18.09 18.02
N PHE A 272 2.02 -18.12 17.52
CA PHE A 272 2.86 -19.32 17.36
C PHE A 272 3.98 -19.40 18.39
N GLY A 273 3.88 -18.62 19.45
CA GLY A 273 4.82 -18.57 20.54
C GLY A 273 4.23 -19.05 21.86
N ASN A 274 4.94 -18.77 22.93
CA ASN A 274 4.55 -19.10 24.29
C ASN A 274 4.34 -17.82 25.11
N VAL A 275 3.58 -17.95 26.19
CA VAL A 275 3.42 -16.90 27.20
C VAL A 275 4.18 -17.29 28.46
N GLU A 276 5.04 -16.42 28.93
CA GLU A 276 5.83 -16.64 30.14
C GLU A 276 5.57 -15.55 31.19
N LEU A 277 5.80 -15.88 32.45
CA LEU A 277 5.67 -14.97 33.57
C LEU A 277 7.01 -14.30 33.86
N LEU A 278 7.09 -13.00 33.67
CA LEU A 278 8.19 -12.18 34.13
C LEU A 278 8.00 -11.91 35.63
N SER A 279 8.96 -12.33 36.49
CA SER A 279 8.85 -12.25 37.93
C SER A 279 8.61 -10.81 38.42
N GLY A 280 7.67 -10.65 39.33
CA GLY A 280 7.38 -9.38 39.99
C GLY A 280 8.54 -8.90 40.91
N ASP A 281 9.48 -9.77 41.24
CA ASP A 281 10.67 -9.38 42.03
C ASP A 281 11.54 -8.36 41.29
N LEU A 282 11.45 -8.27 39.99
CA LEU A 282 12.10 -7.23 39.19
C LEU A 282 11.59 -5.82 39.52
N PHE A 283 10.36 -5.69 40.02
CA PHE A 283 9.71 -4.41 40.30
C PHE A 283 9.68 -4.11 41.80
N ASN A 284 10.61 -4.64 42.59
CA ASN A 284 10.70 -4.39 44.00
C ASN A 284 11.47 -3.07 44.28
N LYS A 285 11.45 -2.63 45.54
CA LYS A 285 12.09 -1.35 46.00
C LYS A 285 13.62 -1.31 45.87
N HIS A 286 14.26 -2.43 45.52
CA HIS A 286 15.72 -2.51 45.40
C HIS A 286 16.18 -2.21 43.96
N TYR A 287 15.26 -2.13 43.03
CA TYR A 287 15.57 -1.88 41.62
C TYR A 287 14.61 -0.83 41.05
N ASP A 288 15.17 0.12 40.33
CA ASP A 288 14.40 0.99 39.44
C ASP A 288 14.31 0.30 38.08
N THR A 289 13.17 -0.38 37.85
CA THR A 289 13.00 -1.27 36.68
C THR A 289 12.08 -0.63 35.66
N HIS A 290 12.60 -0.52 34.45
CA HIS A 290 11.89 -0.04 33.27
C HIS A 290 11.70 -1.19 32.28
N LEU A 291 10.47 -1.42 31.85
CA LEU A 291 10.13 -2.50 30.93
C LEU A 291 9.42 -1.94 29.70
N TRP A 292 9.94 -2.24 28.52
CA TRP A 292 9.31 -1.95 27.23
C TRP A 292 8.84 -3.24 26.58
N ILE A 293 7.63 -3.22 26.09
CA ILE A 293 6.97 -4.36 25.44
C ILE A 293 6.66 -3.99 23.99
N SER A 294 6.98 -4.91 23.08
CA SER A 294 6.64 -4.78 21.66
C SER A 294 5.14 -4.69 21.47
N PRO A 295 4.62 -3.61 20.88
CA PRO A 295 3.20 -3.47 20.62
C PRO A 295 2.69 -4.44 19.54
N VAL A 296 3.58 -5.06 18.76
CA VAL A 296 3.23 -6.02 17.71
C VAL A 296 3.14 -7.43 18.26
N THR A 297 4.11 -7.83 19.09
CA THR A 297 4.24 -9.22 19.54
C THR A 297 3.93 -9.46 21.01
N GLY A 298 3.95 -8.40 21.85
CA GLY A 298 3.86 -8.53 23.29
C GLY A 298 5.11 -9.12 23.95
N ALA A 299 6.22 -9.19 23.21
CA ALA A 299 7.51 -9.62 23.73
C ALA A 299 8.22 -8.49 24.47
N VAL A 300 9.16 -8.83 25.34
CA VAL A 300 10.05 -7.85 25.96
C VAL A 300 11.00 -7.32 24.89
N ASP A 301 10.88 -6.01 24.60
CA ASP A 301 11.82 -5.32 23.70
C ASP A 301 13.06 -4.86 24.46
N ARG A 302 12.86 -4.36 25.68
CA ARG A 302 13.92 -3.83 26.52
C ARG A 302 13.55 -3.96 27.98
N LEU A 303 14.52 -4.34 28.81
CA LEU A 303 14.41 -4.39 30.25
C LEU A 303 15.65 -3.72 30.84
N GLU A 304 15.46 -2.72 31.66
CA GLU A 304 16.51 -2.04 32.44
C GLU A 304 16.17 -2.16 33.89
N ALA A 305 17.14 -2.55 34.71
CA ALA A 305 17.01 -2.63 36.13
C ALA A 305 18.27 -2.04 36.76
N GLU A 306 18.15 -0.87 37.38
CA GLU A 306 19.24 -0.15 38.03
C GLU A 306 19.02 -0.18 39.56
N GLN A 307 20.12 -0.20 40.32
CA GLN A 307 20.00 0.00 41.74
C GLN A 307 19.71 1.50 42.00
N PRO A 308 18.69 1.82 42.78
CA PRO A 308 18.42 3.23 43.12
C PRO A 308 19.62 3.80 43.85
N LYS A 309 20.05 4.99 43.39
CA LYS A 309 21.16 5.74 43.98
C LYS A 309 20.85 6.23 45.40
#